data_3ce6136a0415b54a944279c09c18e27f
#
_entry.id   3ce6136a0415b54a944279c09c18e27f
#
_cell.length_a   1.000
_cell.length_b   1.000
_cell.length_c   1.000
_cell.angle_alpha   90.00
_cell.angle_beta   90.00
_cell.angle_gamma   90.00
#
_symmetry.space_group_name_H-M   'P 1'
#
loop_
_entity.id
_entity.type
_entity.pdbx_description
1 polymer ?
#
loop_
_entity_poly.entity_id
_entity_poly.type
_entity_poly.pdbx_seq_one_letter_code
_entity_poly.pdbx_strand_id
1 'polypeptide(L)'
;MKTNSEAVFATMVGVSVSIGAICGIAIRGQQVKTPHGYVIAEAEVTDPKALQNYGEKIVETLAPFNHRYIVSTSKIQALEGDPPKSRVVVIEFDSVQKAREWYDSPAYAAIRPIRQMAAKSRIFIVEGVVPQ
;
A
#
# COMPACT_ATOMS: atom_id res chain seq x y z
N MET A 1 -12.42 4.80 -90.55
CA MET A 1 -11.74 6.07 -90.53
C MET A 1 -11.19 6.31 -89.20
N LYS A 2 -9.91 6.22 -89.07
CA LYS A 2 -8.93 7.06 -88.42
C LYS A 2 -9.39 7.62 -87.07
N THR A 3 -8.75 7.55 -85.97
CA THR A 3 -7.33 7.80 -85.74
C THR A 3 -6.92 7.58 -84.26
N ASN A 4 -5.79 7.02 -84.09
CA ASN A 4 -4.65 7.38 -83.27
C ASN A 4 -4.86 7.48 -81.73
N SER A 5 -4.53 6.46 -81.23
CA SER A 5 -3.52 6.14 -80.23
C SER A 5 -2.47 7.22 -80.00
N GLU A 6 -2.41 7.70 -78.79
CA GLU A 6 -1.11 8.10 -78.21
C GLU A 6 -1.01 7.63 -76.75
N ALA A 7 -0.07 6.73 -76.57
CA ALA A 7 0.31 6.20 -75.29
C ALA A 7 1.15 7.27 -74.57
N VAL A 8 0.73 7.70 -73.41
CA VAL A 8 1.55 8.50 -72.50
C VAL A 8 2.12 7.55 -71.48
N PHE A 9 3.41 7.29 -71.61
CA PHE A 9 4.20 6.59 -70.60
C PHE A 9 4.34 7.52 -69.37
N ALA A 10 3.64 7.22 -68.31
CA ALA A 10 3.89 7.82 -67.01
C ALA A 10 4.98 7.06 -66.31
N THR A 11 6.12 7.65 -66.20
CA THR A 11 7.27 7.15 -65.43
C THR A 11 6.93 7.21 -63.95
N MET A 12 6.70 6.05 -63.35
CA MET A 12 6.59 5.96 -61.88
C MET A 12 7.98 6.08 -61.28
N VAL A 13 8.26 7.24 -60.67
CA VAL A 13 9.37 7.40 -59.77
C VAL A 13 9.03 6.75 -58.45
N GLY A 14 9.64 5.60 -58.19
CA GLY A 14 9.52 4.89 -56.93
C GLY A 14 10.18 5.69 -55.83
N VAL A 15 9.39 6.27 -54.94
CA VAL A 15 9.88 6.79 -53.69
C VAL A 15 10.01 5.63 -52.72
N SER A 16 11.26 5.14 -52.52
CA SER A 16 11.59 4.22 -51.45
C SER A 16 11.48 4.94 -50.10
N VAL A 17 10.37 4.74 -49.43
CA VAL A 17 10.26 5.13 -48.03
C VAL A 17 10.98 4.08 -47.20
N SER A 18 12.19 4.39 -46.80
CA SER A 18 12.91 3.62 -45.80
C SER A 18 12.18 3.79 -44.47
N ILE A 19 11.44 2.78 -44.06
CA ILE A 19 10.88 2.71 -42.72
C ILE A 19 12.05 2.45 -41.79
N GLY A 20 12.58 3.53 -41.21
CA GLY A 20 13.53 3.44 -40.11
C GLY A 20 12.86 2.68 -38.96
N ALA A 21 13.40 1.52 -38.62
CA ALA A 21 13.04 0.84 -37.38
C ALA A 21 13.31 1.76 -36.22
N ILE A 22 12.26 2.38 -35.69
CA ILE A 22 12.32 3.03 -34.38
C ILE A 22 12.49 1.92 -33.39
N CYS A 23 13.73 1.71 -32.97
CA CYS A 23 14.06 0.86 -31.85
C CYS A 23 13.38 1.49 -30.62
N GLY A 24 12.16 1.06 -30.33
CA GLY A 24 11.46 1.45 -29.13
C GLY A 24 12.27 0.96 -27.94
N ILE A 25 13.05 1.87 -27.35
CA ILE A 25 13.61 1.65 -26.02
C ILE A 25 12.40 1.54 -25.11
N ALA A 26 12.00 0.32 -24.79
CA ALA A 26 11.07 0.06 -23.72
C ALA A 26 11.76 0.57 -22.44
N ILE A 27 11.45 1.80 -22.06
CA ILE A 27 11.75 2.30 -20.73
C ILE A 27 10.93 1.41 -19.81
N ARG A 28 11.55 0.33 -19.33
CA ARG A 28 11.03 -0.40 -18.17
C ARG A 28 11.08 0.61 -17.04
N GLY A 29 9.94 1.24 -16.79
CA GLY A 29 9.76 2.04 -15.60
C GLY A 29 10.15 1.15 -14.43
N GLN A 30 11.24 1.47 -13.77
CA GLN A 30 11.58 0.86 -12.50
C GLN A 30 10.39 1.17 -11.59
N GLN A 31 9.63 0.14 -11.25
CA GLN A 31 8.57 0.24 -10.28
C GLN A 31 9.23 0.62 -8.96
N VAL A 32 9.08 1.89 -8.56
CA VAL A 32 9.58 2.35 -7.27
C VAL A 32 8.85 1.55 -6.21
N LYS A 33 9.56 0.61 -5.58
CA LYS A 33 9.01 -0.17 -4.49
C LYS A 33 8.78 0.77 -3.31
N THR A 34 7.54 0.99 -2.95
CA THR A 34 7.17 1.80 -1.79
C THR A 34 7.40 0.98 -0.53
N PRO A 35 8.09 1.51 0.49
CA PRO A 35 8.20 0.83 1.78
C PRO A 35 6.84 0.66 2.43
N HIS A 36 6.64 -0.47 3.09
CA HIS A 36 5.43 -0.69 3.87
C HIS A 36 5.35 0.25 5.07
N GLY A 37 4.15 0.54 5.53
CA GLY A 37 3.90 1.25 6.77
C GLY A 37 3.45 0.27 7.85
N TYR A 38 3.96 0.43 9.06
CA TYR A 38 3.59 -0.40 10.20
C TYR A 38 2.96 0.45 11.28
N VAL A 39 1.75 0.12 11.67
CA VAL A 39 1.14 0.64 12.90
C VAL A 39 1.58 -0.23 14.05
N ILE A 40 2.28 0.35 15.00
CA ILE A 40 2.72 -0.33 16.22
C ILE A 40 1.90 0.21 17.39
N ALA A 41 1.23 -0.69 18.08
CA ALA A 41 0.46 -0.38 19.28
C ALA A 41 1.02 -1.16 20.48
N GLU A 42 1.40 -0.43 21.50
CA GLU A 42 1.75 -0.97 22.82
C GLU A 42 0.62 -0.59 23.79
N ALA A 43 0.06 -1.55 24.47
CA ALA A 43 -1.09 -1.32 25.32
C ALA A 43 -0.90 -1.91 26.74
N GLU A 44 -1.25 -1.13 27.74
CA GLU A 44 -1.52 -1.62 29.08
C GLU A 44 -3.04 -1.77 29.21
N VAL A 45 -3.51 -3.01 29.19
CA VAL A 45 -4.95 -3.31 29.20
C VAL A 45 -5.52 -3.10 30.59
N THR A 46 -6.54 -2.25 30.70
CA THR A 46 -7.24 -1.95 31.96
C THR A 46 -8.65 -2.55 31.99
N ASP A 47 -9.27 -2.75 30.83
CA ASP A 47 -10.57 -3.42 30.68
C ASP A 47 -10.49 -4.44 29.53
N PRO A 48 -10.23 -5.72 29.84
CA PRO A 48 -10.11 -6.77 28.84
C PRO A 48 -11.39 -7.00 28.04
N LYS A 49 -12.57 -6.84 28.64
CA LYS A 49 -13.86 -7.04 27.97
C LYS A 49 -14.14 -5.95 26.94
N ALA A 50 -13.89 -4.70 27.30
CA ALA A 50 -14.02 -3.59 26.38
C ALA A 50 -12.99 -3.68 25.23
N LEU A 51 -11.76 -4.15 25.52
CA LEU A 51 -10.76 -4.38 24.50
C LEU A 51 -11.15 -5.51 23.54
N GLN A 52 -11.82 -6.56 24.01
CA GLN A 52 -12.35 -7.60 23.15
C GLN A 52 -13.41 -7.05 22.21
N ASN A 53 -14.36 -6.27 22.71
CA ASN A 53 -15.37 -5.60 21.89
C ASN A 53 -14.73 -4.68 20.82
N TYR A 54 -13.69 -3.95 21.19
CA TYR A 54 -12.89 -3.17 20.21
C TYR A 54 -12.25 -4.09 19.15
N GLY A 55 -11.69 -5.22 19.57
CA GLY A 55 -11.07 -6.20 18.68
C GLY A 55 -12.04 -6.77 17.62
N GLU A 56 -13.29 -6.96 17.96
CA GLU A 56 -14.33 -7.40 17.04
C GLU A 56 -14.69 -6.31 16.00
N LYS A 57 -14.70 -5.06 16.42
CA LYS A 57 -15.07 -3.91 15.58
C LYS A 57 -13.94 -3.42 14.66
N ILE A 58 -12.68 -3.55 15.06
CA ILE A 58 -11.55 -3.07 14.27
C ILE A 58 -11.44 -3.78 12.92
N VAL A 59 -11.85 -5.03 12.85
CA VAL A 59 -11.80 -5.86 11.63
C VAL A 59 -12.55 -5.19 10.48
N GLU A 60 -13.73 -4.64 10.75
CA GLU A 60 -14.53 -3.96 9.73
C GLU A 60 -13.86 -2.67 9.25
N THR A 61 -13.14 -1.97 10.13
CA THR A 61 -12.43 -0.73 9.77
C THR A 61 -11.20 -0.98 8.90
N LEU A 62 -10.61 -2.16 9.03
CA LEU A 62 -9.44 -2.60 8.27
C LEU A 62 -9.80 -3.18 6.90
N ALA A 63 -11.03 -3.67 6.72
CA ALA A 63 -11.46 -4.37 5.51
C ALA A 63 -11.20 -3.60 4.19
N PRO A 64 -11.37 -2.26 4.09
CA PRO A 64 -11.07 -1.51 2.86
C PRO A 64 -9.57 -1.38 2.54
N PHE A 65 -8.70 -1.73 3.49
CA PHE A 65 -7.25 -1.56 3.38
C PHE A 65 -6.56 -2.91 3.20
N ASN A 66 -5.57 -2.98 2.30
CA ASN A 66 -4.67 -4.12 2.27
C ASN A 66 -3.80 -4.05 3.53
N HIS A 67 -3.99 -5.03 4.41
CA HIS A 67 -3.34 -5.05 5.72
C HIS A 67 -2.98 -6.47 6.14
N ARG A 68 -2.03 -6.57 7.03
CA ARG A 68 -1.63 -7.84 7.64
C ARG A 68 -1.24 -7.65 9.10
N TYR A 69 -1.78 -8.46 9.99
CA TYR A 69 -1.27 -8.54 11.35
C TYR A 69 0.07 -9.29 11.36
N ILE A 70 1.13 -8.58 11.74
CA ILE A 70 2.48 -9.15 11.87
C ILE A 70 2.69 -9.69 13.28
N VAL A 71 2.25 -8.92 14.27
CA VAL A 71 2.34 -9.27 15.70
C VAL A 71 1.01 -8.94 16.36
N SER A 72 0.53 -9.83 17.20
CA SER A 72 -0.57 -9.58 18.12
C SER A 72 -0.41 -10.52 19.32
N THR A 73 0.26 -10.04 20.36
CA THR A 73 0.68 -10.91 21.46
C THR A 73 0.76 -10.18 22.79
N SER A 74 0.60 -10.95 23.87
CA SER A 74 0.96 -10.54 25.23
C SER A 74 2.23 -11.27 25.74
N LYS A 75 2.79 -12.16 24.92
CA LYS A 75 4.04 -12.86 25.26
C LYS A 75 5.22 -11.98 24.87
N ILE A 76 5.75 -11.24 25.81
CA ILE A 76 6.81 -10.27 25.63
C ILE A 76 8.00 -10.70 26.49
N GLN A 77 9.18 -10.76 25.89
CA GLN A 77 10.43 -11.03 26.57
C GLN A 77 11.33 -9.81 26.48
N ALA A 78 11.57 -9.15 27.60
CA ALA A 78 12.50 -8.03 27.66
C ALA A 78 13.93 -8.51 27.52
N LEU A 79 14.72 -7.82 26.72
CA LEU A 79 16.18 -8.03 26.64
C LEU A 79 16.93 -6.87 27.29
N GLU A 80 16.44 -5.65 27.08
CA GLU A 80 16.98 -4.42 27.67
C GLU A 80 15.84 -3.44 27.91
N GLY A 81 15.91 -2.70 29.01
CA GLY A 81 14.92 -1.68 29.35
C GLY A 81 13.56 -2.25 29.77
N ASP A 82 12.61 -1.33 29.95
CA ASP A 82 11.24 -1.68 30.33
C ASP A 82 10.45 -2.21 29.14
N PRO A 83 9.89 -3.44 29.22
CA PRO A 83 9.05 -3.99 28.14
C PRO A 83 7.68 -3.29 28.09
N PRO A 84 6.98 -3.40 26.97
CA PRO A 84 5.54 -3.09 26.92
C PRO A 84 4.78 -3.91 27.97
N LYS A 85 3.83 -3.29 28.69
CA LYS A 85 3.28 -3.89 29.92
C LYS A 85 2.31 -5.05 29.69
N SER A 86 1.53 -5.03 28.62
CA SER A 86 0.52 -6.09 28.45
C SER A 86 0.47 -6.65 27.04
N ARG A 87 0.45 -5.82 26.02
CA ARG A 87 0.19 -6.25 24.66
C ARG A 87 0.97 -5.44 23.65
N VAL A 88 1.43 -6.12 22.60
CA VAL A 88 2.00 -5.49 21.39
C VAL A 88 1.22 -5.97 20.19
N VAL A 89 0.84 -5.02 19.34
CA VAL A 89 0.21 -5.28 18.04
C VAL A 89 1.00 -4.54 16.97
N VAL A 90 1.30 -5.23 15.87
CA VAL A 90 1.90 -4.63 14.68
C VAL A 90 1.03 -4.98 13.48
N ILE A 91 0.54 -3.97 12.79
CA ILE A 91 -0.25 -4.12 11.57
C ILE A 91 0.53 -3.49 10.42
N GLU A 92 0.77 -4.28 9.39
CA GLU A 92 1.39 -3.84 8.15
C GLU A 92 0.35 -3.30 7.18
N PHE A 93 0.69 -2.23 6.48
CA PHE A 93 -0.06 -1.64 5.36
C PHE A 93 0.87 -1.46 4.16
N ASP A 94 0.32 -1.29 2.96
CA ASP A 94 1.10 -1.11 1.74
C ASP A 94 2.04 0.11 1.78
N SER A 95 1.74 1.10 2.61
CA SER A 95 2.58 2.28 2.83
C SER A 95 2.26 2.98 4.15
N VAL A 96 3.14 3.87 4.59
CA VAL A 96 2.88 4.79 5.71
C VAL A 96 1.62 5.62 5.46
N GLN A 97 1.41 6.08 4.23
CA GLN A 97 0.22 6.83 3.87
C GLN A 97 -1.06 6.00 4.05
N LYS A 98 -1.07 4.74 3.64
CA LYS A 98 -2.23 3.84 3.82
C LYS A 98 -2.52 3.55 5.30
N ALA A 99 -1.50 3.37 6.10
CA ALA A 99 -1.63 3.25 7.55
C ALA A 99 -2.26 4.52 8.15
N ARG A 100 -1.84 5.70 7.70
CA ARG A 100 -2.38 6.97 8.14
C ARG A 100 -3.84 7.18 7.71
N GLU A 101 -4.16 6.87 6.46
CA GLU A 101 -5.53 6.92 5.93
C GLU A 101 -6.48 6.05 6.76
N TRP A 102 -6.07 4.83 7.11
CA TRP A 102 -6.85 3.99 8.01
C TRP A 102 -7.04 4.63 9.39
N TYR A 103 -5.97 5.09 10.02
CA TYR A 103 -6.02 5.67 11.37
C TYR A 103 -6.93 6.90 11.43
N ASP A 104 -6.93 7.73 10.39
CA ASP A 104 -7.74 8.94 10.27
C ASP A 104 -9.13 8.69 9.67
N SER A 105 -9.45 7.45 9.27
CA SER A 105 -10.74 7.11 8.68
C SER A 105 -11.90 7.33 9.66
N PRO A 106 -13.07 7.75 9.17
CA PRO A 106 -14.27 7.90 10.00
C PRO A 106 -14.66 6.61 10.73
N ALA A 107 -14.51 5.46 10.06
CA ALA A 107 -14.82 4.15 10.64
C ALA A 107 -13.94 3.85 11.86
N TYR A 108 -12.62 4.09 11.77
CA TYR A 108 -11.72 3.89 12.89
C TYR A 108 -11.93 4.95 13.99
N ALA A 109 -12.16 6.20 13.61
CA ALA A 109 -12.43 7.28 14.56
C ALA A 109 -13.64 6.96 15.46
N ALA A 110 -14.66 6.30 14.92
CA ALA A 110 -15.88 5.92 15.66
C ALA A 110 -15.61 4.89 16.78
N ILE A 111 -14.67 3.96 16.58
CA ILE A 111 -14.36 2.90 17.56
C ILE A 111 -13.14 3.21 18.44
N ARG A 112 -12.33 4.16 18.07
CA ARG A 112 -11.11 4.55 18.81
C ARG A 112 -11.35 4.84 20.30
N PRO A 113 -12.44 5.54 20.72
CA PRO A 113 -12.74 5.77 22.12
C PRO A 113 -12.86 4.49 22.95
N ILE A 114 -13.38 3.40 22.36
CA ILE A 114 -13.51 2.09 23.06
C ILE A 114 -12.13 1.61 23.49
N ARG A 115 -11.14 1.65 22.59
CA ARG A 115 -9.76 1.27 22.90
C ARG A 115 -9.13 2.21 23.93
N GLN A 116 -9.35 3.51 23.78
CA GLN A 116 -8.77 4.52 24.69
C GLN A 116 -9.28 4.37 26.12
N MET A 117 -10.52 3.91 26.30
CA MET A 117 -11.08 3.61 27.61
C MET A 117 -10.63 2.25 28.15
N ALA A 118 -10.35 1.29 27.26
CA ALA A 118 -10.00 -0.08 27.63
C ALA A 118 -8.53 -0.30 27.92
N ALA A 119 -7.66 0.60 27.47
CA ALA A 119 -6.22 0.47 27.62
C ALA A 119 -5.49 1.82 27.57
N LYS A 120 -4.41 1.92 28.32
CA LYS A 120 -3.41 2.98 28.14
C LYS A 120 -2.50 2.55 27.00
N SER A 121 -2.54 3.27 25.90
CA SER A 121 -1.84 2.85 24.68
C SER A 121 -0.89 3.90 24.16
N ARG A 122 0.22 3.44 23.62
CA ARG A 122 1.11 4.20 22.75
C ARG A 122 1.01 3.63 21.35
N ILE A 123 0.64 4.47 20.37
CA ILE A 123 0.46 4.06 18.98
C ILE A 123 1.23 4.99 18.08
N PHE A 124 1.97 4.42 17.14
CA PHE A 124 2.76 5.17 16.18
C PHE A 124 2.90 4.39 14.87
N ILE A 125 3.24 5.09 13.81
CA ILE A 125 3.51 4.51 12.49
C ILE A 125 5.00 4.59 12.25
N VAL A 126 5.58 3.51 11.75
CA VAL A 126 6.96 3.47 11.27
C VAL A 126 7.00 3.06 9.81
N GLU A 127 7.99 3.56 9.09
CA GLU A 127 8.27 3.15 7.73
C GLU A 127 9.14 1.91 7.74
N GLY A 128 8.79 0.94 6.90
CA GLY A 128 9.59 -0.26 6.69
C GLY A 128 10.79 -0.01 5.79
N VAL A 129 11.64 -1.03 5.66
CA VAL A 129 12.71 -1.00 4.67
C VAL A 129 12.16 -1.17 3.26
N VAL A 130 12.79 -0.54 2.28
CA VAL A 130 12.46 -0.77 0.87
C VAL A 130 12.80 -2.22 0.53
N PRO A 131 11.86 -3.01 -0.02
CA PRO A 131 12.15 -4.39 -0.44
C PRO A 131 13.25 -4.38 -1.51
N GLN A 132 14.30 -5.14 -1.28
CA GLN A 132 15.41 -5.30 -2.24
C GLN A 132 15.06 -6.29 -3.34
#